data_eafe172319da7097ab1262ce61e9efad
#
_entry.id   eafe172319da7097ab1262ce61e9efad
#
_cell.length_a   1.000
_cell.length_b   1.000
_cell.length_c   1.000
_cell.angle_alpha   90.00
_cell.angle_beta   90.00
_cell.angle_gamma   90.00
#
_symmetry.space_group_name_H-M   'P 1'
#
loop_
_entity.id
_entity.type
_entity.pdbx_description
1 polymer ?
#
loop_
_entity_poly.entity_id
_entity_poly.type
_entity_poly.pdbx_seq_one_letter_code
_entity_poly.pdbx_strand_id
1 'polypeptide(L)'
;MTKKMNRRELIQKTLAGFGALSLPISLTACGDDADSNTQPTTQVQFLHGVASGDPLQTQVIIWTRVTPTDSSARLEVLWEVAKDAGFKHITATGKVLTTAAQDFTVKVDVTGLAAGQVYFYRFKSASKYSITGQTKTLATQVQSVQFAVCSCSNYPAGYFHVYKEMAKQDVDVVINLGDYIYEYGMGGYATEEAVAMGRTLADDNNAEIIRLDDYRKRYALYRLDQDLQVAHQRHPFIVVWDDHELANDTWKDGAENHQPDTEGDFLERKLAAL
;
A
#
# COMPACT_ATOMS: atom_id res chain seq x y z
N MET A 1 -19.63 19.84 17.62
CA MET A 1 -19.78 18.58 16.85
C MET A 1 -18.64 18.53 15.85
N THR A 2 -17.59 17.82 16.13
CA THR A 2 -16.46 17.61 15.21
C THR A 2 -16.90 16.59 14.14
N LYS A 3 -16.94 17.01 12.89
CA LYS A 3 -17.28 16.16 11.75
C LYS A 3 -16.20 15.07 11.62
N LYS A 4 -16.56 13.81 11.79
CA LYS A 4 -15.64 12.69 11.56
C LYS A 4 -15.19 12.72 10.10
N MET A 5 -13.89 12.84 9.88
CA MET A 5 -13.26 12.83 8.57
C MET A 5 -13.27 11.39 8.05
N ASN A 6 -13.72 11.16 6.82
CA ASN A 6 -13.67 9.84 6.23
C ASN A 6 -12.27 9.56 5.63
N ARG A 7 -11.96 8.29 5.34
CA ARG A 7 -10.66 7.85 4.81
C ARG A 7 -10.23 8.61 3.55
N ARG A 8 -11.17 8.92 2.64
CA ARG A 8 -10.88 9.68 1.42
C ARG A 8 -10.53 11.13 1.70
N GLU A 9 -11.23 11.78 2.62
CA GLU A 9 -10.94 13.16 3.02
C GLU A 9 -9.55 13.27 3.68
N LEU A 10 -9.13 12.24 4.42
CA LEU A 10 -7.78 12.17 4.98
C LEU A 10 -6.72 12.05 3.87
N ILE A 11 -6.92 11.16 2.91
CA ILE A 11 -6.01 10.96 1.78
C ILE A 11 -5.90 12.24 0.93
N GLN A 12 -7.02 12.91 0.65
CA GLN A 12 -7.04 14.15 -0.13
C GLN A 12 -6.32 15.31 0.58
N LYS A 13 -6.42 15.40 1.90
CA LYS A 13 -5.73 16.46 2.68
C LYS A 13 -4.24 16.24 2.77
N THR A 14 -3.76 15.00 2.84
CA THR A 14 -2.32 14.70 2.79
C THR A 14 -1.72 15.01 1.41
N LEU A 15 -2.49 14.91 0.33
CA LEU A 15 -2.06 15.26 -1.02
C LEU A 15 -2.05 16.77 -1.30
N ALA A 16 -2.90 17.56 -0.63
CA ALA A 16 -3.04 19.01 -0.84
C ALA A 16 -1.98 19.87 -0.08
N GLY A 17 -1.18 19.28 0.79
CA GLY A 17 -0.22 20.00 1.64
C GLY A 17 1.08 20.48 0.98
N PHE A 18 1.32 20.17 -0.28
CA PHE A 18 2.50 20.63 -1.01
C PHE A 18 2.14 21.69 -2.04
N GLY A 19 1.93 22.91 -1.55
CA GLY A 19 1.80 24.10 -2.36
C GLY A 19 3.08 24.42 -3.14
N ALA A 20 2.91 24.75 -4.42
CA ALA A 20 3.96 25.13 -5.33
C ALA A 20 4.67 26.43 -4.87
N LEU A 21 5.94 26.33 -4.51
CA LEU A 21 6.86 27.49 -4.46
C LEU A 21 7.46 27.66 -5.87
N SER A 22 6.93 28.61 -6.61
CA SER A 22 7.52 29.07 -7.87
C SER A 22 8.64 30.07 -7.58
N LEU A 23 9.89 29.66 -7.82
CA LEU A 23 11.03 30.55 -7.88
C LEU A 23 11.33 30.90 -9.37
N PRO A 24 11.66 32.16 -9.70
CA PRO A 24 11.97 32.53 -11.08
C PRO A 24 13.34 32.00 -11.49
N ILE A 25 13.40 31.26 -12.58
CA ILE A 25 14.64 30.80 -13.21
C ILE A 25 15.12 31.88 -14.17
N SER A 26 16.26 32.48 -13.86
CA SER A 26 16.99 33.34 -14.79
C SER A 26 17.66 32.47 -15.86
N LEU A 27 17.29 32.66 -17.11
CA LEU A 27 17.97 32.12 -18.30
C LEU A 27 19.26 32.86 -18.55
N THR A 28 20.39 32.20 -18.32
CA THR A 28 21.68 32.59 -18.95
C THR A 28 22.02 31.51 -19.97
N ALA A 29 22.01 31.91 -21.23
CA ALA A 29 22.49 31.08 -22.33
C ALA A 29 24.02 31.29 -22.47
N CYS A 30 24.72 30.16 -22.69
CA CYS A 30 25.84 29.93 -23.60
C CYS A 30 26.81 28.87 -23.03
N GLY A 31 27.12 27.91 -23.87
CA GLY A 31 28.24 26.97 -23.68
C GLY A 31 27.90 25.57 -24.15
N ASP A 32 28.18 25.29 -25.44
CA ASP A 32 28.30 23.91 -25.94
C ASP A 32 29.50 23.25 -25.27
N ASP A 33 29.20 22.34 -24.32
CA ASP A 33 30.08 21.26 -23.97
C ASP A 33 29.22 20.02 -23.80
N ALA A 34 29.41 19.07 -24.70
CA ALA A 34 28.78 17.76 -24.68
C ALA A 34 29.34 16.96 -23.49
N ASP A 35 28.93 17.31 -22.28
CA ASP A 35 29.14 16.49 -21.09
C ASP A 35 27.98 15.49 -21.06
N SER A 36 28.31 14.26 -21.47
CA SER A 36 27.45 13.10 -21.29
C SER A 36 27.32 12.78 -19.79
N ASN A 37 26.67 13.65 -19.05
CA ASN A 37 26.28 13.44 -17.67
C ASN A 37 25.09 12.47 -17.65
N THR A 38 25.33 11.21 -18.01
CA THR A 38 24.43 10.11 -17.71
C THR A 38 24.43 9.93 -16.20
N GLN A 39 23.60 10.70 -15.48
CA GLN A 39 23.23 10.37 -14.12
C GLN A 39 22.79 8.91 -14.13
N PRO A 40 23.35 8.04 -13.27
CA PRO A 40 22.94 6.66 -13.22
C PRO A 40 21.44 6.63 -12.95
N THR A 41 20.66 6.14 -13.91
CA THR A 41 19.22 6.01 -13.77
C THR A 41 18.96 5.02 -12.64
N THR A 42 18.40 5.50 -11.53
CA THR A 42 18.02 4.66 -10.39
C THR A 42 17.19 3.49 -10.90
N GLN A 43 17.68 2.27 -10.66
CA GLN A 43 16.90 1.08 -10.98
C GLN A 43 15.77 0.91 -9.96
N VAL A 44 14.63 0.42 -10.43
CA VAL A 44 13.45 0.24 -9.60
C VAL A 44 12.84 -1.15 -9.80
N GLN A 45 12.16 -1.64 -8.78
CA GLN A 45 11.35 -2.85 -8.80
C GLN A 45 9.99 -2.60 -8.13
N PHE A 46 9.00 -3.45 -8.41
CA PHE A 46 7.67 -3.43 -7.79
C PHE A 46 7.47 -4.71 -6.99
N LEU A 47 8.30 -4.93 -5.96
CA LEU A 47 8.37 -6.18 -5.20
C LEU A 47 7.09 -6.49 -4.42
N HIS A 48 6.34 -5.46 -4.03
CA HIS A 48 5.18 -5.56 -3.15
C HIS A 48 3.84 -5.65 -3.94
N GLY A 49 3.94 -5.89 -5.26
CA GLY A 49 2.78 -6.00 -6.13
C GLY A 49 1.98 -4.70 -6.26
N VAL A 50 0.70 -4.85 -6.57
CA VAL A 50 -0.27 -3.76 -6.69
C VAL A 50 -1.49 -4.07 -5.85
N ALA A 51 -2.28 -3.06 -5.49
CA ALA A 51 -3.53 -3.23 -4.80
C ALA A 51 -4.55 -2.18 -5.25
N SER A 52 -5.83 -2.50 -5.11
CA SER A 52 -6.91 -1.52 -5.21
C SER A 52 -7.83 -1.64 -4.00
N GLY A 53 -8.54 -0.56 -3.69
CA GLY A 53 -9.41 -0.55 -2.50
C GLY A 53 -10.44 0.56 -2.52
N ASP A 54 -11.31 0.50 -1.52
CA ASP A 54 -12.39 1.47 -1.29
C ASP A 54 -13.17 1.81 -2.57
N PRO A 55 -13.66 0.80 -3.31
CA PRO A 55 -14.37 1.04 -4.54
C PRO A 55 -15.66 1.83 -4.28
N LEU A 56 -15.93 2.81 -5.13
CA LEU A 56 -17.22 3.51 -5.23
C LEU A 56 -17.77 3.33 -6.65
N GLN A 57 -18.94 3.90 -6.93
CA GLN A 57 -19.55 3.82 -8.27
C GLN A 57 -18.67 4.42 -9.36
N THR A 58 -17.96 5.51 -9.05
CA THR A 58 -17.15 6.24 -10.05
C THR A 58 -15.70 6.44 -9.65
N GLN A 59 -15.24 5.74 -8.63
CA GLN A 59 -13.90 5.93 -8.05
C GLN A 59 -13.37 4.62 -7.48
N VAL A 60 -12.03 4.50 -7.47
CA VAL A 60 -11.31 3.42 -6.79
C VAL A 60 -9.92 3.91 -6.40
N ILE A 61 -9.42 3.48 -5.26
CA ILE A 61 -8.02 3.71 -4.90
C ILE A 61 -7.17 2.63 -5.55
N ILE A 62 -6.07 3.02 -6.18
CA ILE A 62 -5.02 2.11 -6.63
C ILE A 62 -3.72 2.39 -5.87
N TRP A 63 -2.94 1.35 -5.62
CA TRP A 63 -1.74 1.43 -4.80
C TRP A 63 -0.61 0.55 -5.35
N THR A 64 0.61 1.00 -5.15
CA THR A 64 1.83 0.19 -5.25
C THR A 64 2.92 0.75 -4.33
N ARG A 65 4.01 -0.01 -4.17
CA ARG A 65 5.26 0.44 -3.56
C ARG A 65 6.40 0.17 -4.53
N VAL A 66 7.17 1.21 -4.83
CA VAL A 66 8.37 1.10 -5.67
C VAL A 66 9.57 0.83 -4.76
N THR A 67 10.46 -0.06 -5.17
CA THR A 67 11.71 -0.35 -4.45
C THR A 67 12.88 0.13 -5.31
N PRO A 68 13.45 1.31 -5.05
CA PRO A 68 14.63 1.80 -5.74
C PRO A 68 15.91 1.16 -5.21
N THR A 69 16.95 1.13 -6.04
CA THR A 69 18.31 0.78 -5.59
C THR A 69 18.98 1.91 -4.81
N ASP A 70 18.53 3.14 -4.99
CA ASP A 70 18.98 4.33 -4.26
C ASP A 70 17.85 4.87 -3.40
N SER A 71 17.97 4.72 -2.09
CA SER A 71 16.95 5.17 -1.12
C SER A 71 16.83 6.69 -1.01
N SER A 72 17.76 7.47 -1.54
CA SER A 72 17.69 8.93 -1.60
C SER A 72 16.90 9.43 -2.83
N ALA A 73 16.53 8.53 -3.74
CA ALA A 73 15.90 8.88 -4.99
C ALA A 73 14.54 9.56 -4.81
N ARG A 74 14.23 10.47 -5.73
CA ARG A 74 12.88 11.00 -5.95
C ARG A 74 12.34 10.38 -7.24
N LEU A 75 11.31 9.58 -7.11
CA LEU A 75 10.77 8.79 -8.21
C LEU A 75 9.49 9.41 -8.76
N GLU A 76 9.43 9.58 -10.08
CA GLU A 76 8.16 9.78 -10.78
C GLU A 76 7.59 8.41 -11.12
N VAL A 77 6.34 8.20 -10.74
CA VAL A 77 5.58 6.98 -11.02
C VAL A 77 4.36 7.35 -11.85
N LEU A 78 4.32 6.87 -13.06
CA LEU A 78 3.14 6.95 -13.93
C LEU A 78 2.17 5.85 -13.54
N TRP A 79 0.89 6.12 -13.68
CA TRP A 79 -0.17 5.14 -13.50
C TRP A 79 -1.16 5.19 -14.65
N GLU A 80 -1.70 4.05 -15.01
CA GLU A 80 -2.68 3.89 -16.08
C GLU A 80 -3.82 3.00 -15.61
N VAL A 81 -5.05 3.37 -15.97
CA VAL A 81 -6.26 2.57 -15.80
C VAL A 81 -6.94 2.39 -17.15
N ALA A 82 -7.27 1.16 -17.49
CA ALA A 82 -7.82 0.78 -18.79
C ALA A 82 -9.02 -0.16 -18.66
N LYS A 83 -9.82 -0.25 -19.71
CA LYS A 83 -10.94 -1.20 -19.80
C LYS A 83 -10.50 -2.60 -20.23
N ASP A 84 -9.27 -2.77 -20.63
CA ASP A 84 -8.71 -4.04 -21.12
C ASP A 84 -7.29 -4.26 -20.59
N ALA A 85 -6.92 -5.52 -20.34
CA ALA A 85 -5.62 -5.92 -19.81
C ALA A 85 -4.45 -5.58 -20.74
N GLY A 86 -4.71 -5.32 -22.02
CA GLY A 86 -3.71 -4.93 -23.01
C GLY A 86 -3.47 -3.42 -23.05
N PHE A 87 -4.19 -2.64 -22.25
CA PHE A 87 -4.09 -1.17 -22.19
C PHE A 87 -4.29 -0.46 -23.54
N LYS A 88 -5.15 -1.03 -24.38
CA LYS A 88 -5.52 -0.42 -25.66
C LYS A 88 -6.53 0.73 -25.50
N HIS A 89 -7.34 0.66 -24.43
CA HIS A 89 -8.38 1.63 -24.11
C HIS A 89 -8.14 2.22 -22.71
N ILE A 90 -7.15 3.11 -22.62
CA ILE A 90 -6.83 3.82 -21.38
C ILE A 90 -7.97 4.78 -21.06
N THR A 91 -8.52 4.68 -19.86
CA THR A 91 -9.63 5.50 -19.34
C THR A 91 -9.10 6.65 -18.50
N ALA A 92 -8.05 6.41 -17.71
CA ALA A 92 -7.44 7.41 -16.85
C ALA A 92 -5.93 7.14 -16.75
N THR A 93 -5.16 8.21 -16.60
CA THR A 93 -3.71 8.15 -16.40
C THR A 93 -3.24 9.39 -15.65
N GLY A 94 -2.08 9.29 -15.05
CA GLY A 94 -1.44 10.41 -14.37
C GLY A 94 -0.08 10.04 -13.83
N LYS A 95 0.47 10.91 -13.00
CA LYS A 95 1.77 10.71 -12.39
C LYS A 95 1.79 11.20 -10.95
N VAL A 96 2.60 10.56 -10.13
CA VAL A 96 2.83 10.86 -8.72
C VAL A 96 4.32 10.85 -8.46
N LEU A 97 4.78 11.78 -7.64
CA LEU A 97 6.15 11.77 -7.11
C LEU A 97 6.14 11.08 -5.75
N THR A 98 7.10 10.19 -5.53
CA THR A 98 7.28 9.50 -4.25
C THR A 98 8.75 9.47 -3.84
N THR A 99 9.00 9.40 -2.54
CA THR A 99 10.33 9.41 -1.91
C THR A 99 10.35 8.48 -0.70
N ALA A 100 11.50 8.33 -0.05
CA ALA A 100 11.62 7.62 1.22
C ALA A 100 10.69 8.18 2.32
N ALA A 101 10.35 9.48 2.28
CA ALA A 101 9.41 10.06 3.24
C ALA A 101 8.00 9.41 3.17
N GLN A 102 7.59 8.94 1.99
CA GLN A 102 6.36 8.18 1.77
C GLN A 102 6.61 6.66 1.70
N ASP A 103 7.78 6.17 2.11
CA ASP A 103 8.20 4.78 1.94
C ASP A 103 8.06 4.30 0.47
N PHE A 104 8.27 5.20 -0.48
CA PHE A 104 8.10 4.96 -1.91
C PHE A 104 6.73 4.39 -2.30
N THR A 105 5.72 4.57 -1.48
CA THR A 105 4.34 4.19 -1.80
C THR A 105 3.70 5.19 -2.75
N VAL A 106 2.83 4.69 -3.60
CA VAL A 106 1.97 5.47 -4.49
C VAL A 106 0.53 5.07 -4.21
N LYS A 107 -0.31 6.05 -3.89
CA LYS A 107 -1.73 5.87 -3.61
C LYS A 107 -2.50 6.91 -4.41
N VAL A 108 -3.36 6.46 -5.30
CA VAL A 108 -4.12 7.34 -6.21
C VAL A 108 -5.61 7.08 -6.06
N ASP A 109 -6.38 8.12 -5.83
CA ASP A 109 -7.85 8.08 -5.95
C ASP A 109 -8.22 8.35 -7.41
N VAL A 110 -8.49 7.29 -8.16
CA VAL A 110 -8.88 7.36 -9.56
C VAL A 110 -10.35 7.68 -9.63
N THR A 111 -10.70 8.81 -10.23
CA THR A 111 -12.08 9.31 -10.36
C THR A 111 -12.56 9.30 -11.82
N GLY A 112 -13.86 9.50 -12.04
CA GLY A 112 -14.44 9.59 -13.38
C GLY A 112 -14.63 8.25 -14.09
N LEU A 113 -14.59 7.15 -13.35
CA LEU A 113 -14.85 5.82 -13.86
C LEU A 113 -16.35 5.58 -14.02
N ALA A 114 -16.74 4.65 -14.90
CA ALA A 114 -18.12 4.20 -15.02
C ALA A 114 -18.48 3.21 -13.91
N ALA A 115 -19.73 3.21 -13.47
CA ALA A 115 -20.22 2.32 -12.43
C ALA A 115 -20.35 0.86 -12.91
N GLY A 116 -20.09 -0.09 -12.02
CA GLY A 116 -20.26 -1.52 -12.28
C GLY A 116 -19.32 -2.10 -13.33
N GLN A 117 -18.16 -1.48 -13.52
CA GLN A 117 -17.19 -1.88 -14.54
C GLN A 117 -15.92 -2.47 -13.94
N VAL A 118 -15.38 -3.48 -14.63
CA VAL A 118 -14.04 -4.00 -14.37
C VAL A 118 -13.03 -3.12 -15.09
N TYR A 119 -11.94 -2.80 -14.40
CA TYR A 119 -10.80 -2.06 -14.91
C TYR A 119 -9.51 -2.79 -14.61
N PHE A 120 -8.49 -2.54 -15.45
CA PHE A 120 -7.12 -2.97 -15.28
C PHE A 120 -6.24 -1.76 -15.00
N TYR A 121 -5.27 -1.90 -14.10
CA TYR A 121 -4.38 -0.80 -13.75
C TYR A 121 -2.95 -1.30 -13.61
N ARG A 122 -2.00 -0.40 -13.86
CA ARG A 122 -0.58 -0.65 -13.68
C ARG A 122 0.16 0.65 -13.37
N PHE A 123 1.37 0.49 -12.89
CA PHE A 123 2.29 1.57 -12.61
C PHE A 123 3.55 1.42 -13.44
N LYS A 124 4.22 2.55 -13.69
CA LYS A 124 5.51 2.59 -14.38
C LYS A 124 6.42 3.59 -13.70
N SER A 125 7.67 3.19 -13.41
CA SER A 125 8.72 4.09 -12.95
C SER A 125 10.02 3.73 -13.69
N ALA A 126 10.75 4.73 -14.14
CA ALA A 126 11.85 4.55 -15.07
C ALA A 126 11.41 3.67 -16.28
N SER A 127 12.12 2.58 -16.57
CA SER A 127 11.78 1.66 -17.65
C SER A 127 10.93 0.45 -17.22
N LYS A 128 10.55 0.35 -15.94
CA LYS A 128 9.87 -0.83 -15.38
C LYS A 128 8.38 -0.60 -15.20
N TYR A 129 7.59 -1.60 -15.55
CA TYR A 129 6.18 -1.70 -15.22
C TYR A 129 5.98 -2.60 -13.99
N SER A 130 4.96 -2.29 -13.20
CA SER A 130 4.41 -3.24 -12.22
C SER A 130 3.70 -4.40 -12.95
N ILE A 131 3.31 -5.41 -12.19
CA ILE A 131 2.28 -6.34 -12.63
C ILE A 131 0.99 -5.56 -12.91
N THR A 132 0.13 -6.11 -13.78
CA THR A 132 -1.21 -5.56 -14.02
C THR A 132 -2.17 -6.00 -12.93
N GLY A 133 -2.80 -5.06 -12.27
CA GLY A 133 -3.90 -5.30 -11.33
C GLY A 133 -5.26 -5.23 -12.03
N GLN A 134 -6.25 -5.86 -11.41
CA GLN A 134 -7.66 -5.75 -11.78
C GLN A 134 -8.43 -5.11 -10.62
N THR A 135 -9.43 -4.33 -10.93
CA THR A 135 -10.33 -3.73 -9.95
C THR A 135 -11.74 -3.62 -10.52
N LYS A 136 -12.69 -3.30 -9.66
CA LYS A 136 -14.10 -3.15 -10.05
C LYS A 136 -14.71 -1.96 -9.32
N THR A 137 -15.48 -1.14 -10.05
CA THR A 137 -16.33 -0.11 -9.43
C THR A 137 -17.65 -0.70 -9.00
N LEU A 138 -18.29 -0.10 -7.99
CA LEU A 138 -19.61 -0.53 -7.53
C LEU A 138 -20.66 -0.22 -8.60
N ALA A 139 -21.60 -1.15 -8.81
CA ALA A 139 -22.75 -0.91 -9.66
C ALA A 139 -23.77 0.01 -8.97
N THR A 140 -24.60 0.69 -9.76
CA THR A 140 -25.69 1.54 -9.23
C THR A 140 -26.86 0.70 -8.71
N GLN A 141 -27.06 -0.46 -9.29
CA GLN A 141 -28.09 -1.43 -8.88
C GLN A 141 -27.53 -2.84 -9.07
N VAL A 142 -27.72 -3.69 -8.08
CA VAL A 142 -27.29 -5.09 -8.10
C VAL A 142 -28.41 -5.98 -7.54
N GLN A 143 -28.49 -7.21 -8.03
CA GLN A 143 -29.37 -8.25 -7.47
C GLN A 143 -28.69 -9.00 -6.34
N SER A 144 -27.36 -9.10 -6.38
CA SER A 144 -26.53 -9.74 -5.36
C SER A 144 -25.13 -9.12 -5.35
N VAL A 145 -24.47 -9.20 -4.22
CA VAL A 145 -23.04 -8.84 -4.04
C VAL A 145 -22.33 -10.02 -3.40
N GLN A 146 -21.17 -10.36 -3.92
CA GLN A 146 -20.34 -11.45 -3.38
C GLN A 146 -19.12 -10.86 -2.68
N PHE A 147 -18.92 -11.27 -1.43
CA PHE A 147 -17.78 -10.87 -0.61
C PHE A 147 -16.90 -12.07 -0.30
N ALA A 148 -15.59 -11.89 -0.32
CA ALA A 148 -14.67 -12.69 0.47
C ALA A 148 -14.35 -11.92 1.75
N VAL A 149 -14.32 -12.60 2.89
CA VAL A 149 -14.04 -11.96 4.19
C VAL A 149 -12.85 -12.67 4.82
N CYS A 150 -11.91 -11.90 5.36
CA CYS A 150 -10.72 -12.39 6.05
C CYS A 150 -10.34 -11.49 7.21
N SER A 151 -9.52 -12.01 8.12
CA SER A 151 -8.89 -11.29 9.24
C SER A 151 -7.71 -12.11 9.78
N CYS A 152 -6.96 -11.56 10.72
CA CYS A 152 -6.04 -12.29 11.60
C CYS A 152 -4.96 -13.07 10.83
N SER A 153 -4.25 -12.40 9.94
CA SER A 153 -3.25 -13.00 9.04
C SER A 153 -1.84 -12.79 9.58
N ASN A 154 -1.41 -13.63 10.54
CA ASN A 154 -0.07 -13.54 11.11
C ASN A 154 0.96 -14.23 10.20
N TYR A 155 1.92 -13.45 9.66
CA TYR A 155 2.93 -13.95 8.72
C TYR A 155 3.82 -15.06 9.29
N PRO A 156 4.37 -14.98 10.51
CA PRO A 156 5.15 -16.05 11.11
C PRO A 156 4.35 -17.33 11.44
N ALA A 157 3.03 -17.21 11.61
CA ALA A 157 2.18 -18.33 12.03
C ALA A 157 1.84 -19.30 10.89
N GLY A 158 2.04 -18.95 9.62
CA GLY A 158 1.71 -19.86 8.54
C GLY A 158 1.67 -19.23 7.14
N TYR A 159 1.30 -20.05 6.16
CA TYR A 159 1.18 -19.62 4.78
C TYR A 159 -0.18 -18.97 4.50
N PHE A 160 -0.19 -18.03 3.57
CA PHE A 160 -1.36 -17.26 3.18
C PHE A 160 -2.19 -17.90 2.04
N HIS A 161 -2.25 -19.23 1.98
CA HIS A 161 -2.92 -19.97 0.92
C HIS A 161 -4.40 -19.60 0.74
N VAL A 162 -5.08 -19.14 1.79
CA VAL A 162 -6.46 -18.66 1.72
C VAL A 162 -6.61 -17.50 0.74
N TYR A 163 -5.64 -16.60 0.68
CA TYR A 163 -5.66 -15.47 -0.26
C TYR A 163 -5.55 -15.92 -1.72
N LYS A 164 -4.76 -16.95 -1.99
CA LYS A 164 -4.70 -17.58 -3.31
C LYS A 164 -6.04 -18.17 -3.73
N GLU A 165 -6.75 -18.79 -2.81
CA GLU A 165 -8.09 -19.32 -3.10
C GLU A 165 -9.11 -18.20 -3.29
N MET A 166 -9.04 -17.12 -2.50
CA MET A 166 -9.86 -15.92 -2.72
C MET A 166 -9.65 -15.32 -4.11
N ALA A 167 -8.40 -15.26 -4.59
CA ALA A 167 -8.08 -14.73 -5.91
C ALA A 167 -8.72 -15.51 -7.07
N LYS A 168 -9.09 -16.78 -6.86
CA LYS A 168 -9.75 -17.62 -7.86
C LYS A 168 -11.27 -17.45 -7.90
N GLN A 169 -11.85 -16.86 -6.87
CA GLN A 169 -13.29 -16.65 -6.78
C GLN A 169 -13.72 -15.41 -7.57
N ASP A 170 -14.96 -15.41 -8.03
CA ASP A 170 -15.58 -14.23 -8.66
C ASP A 170 -16.31 -13.40 -7.59
N VAL A 171 -15.53 -12.66 -6.79
CA VAL A 171 -16.07 -11.79 -5.75
C VAL A 171 -16.01 -10.33 -6.18
N ASP A 172 -16.95 -9.53 -5.69
CA ASP A 172 -17.00 -8.10 -5.98
C ASP A 172 -15.95 -7.32 -5.18
N VAL A 173 -15.71 -7.73 -3.93
CA VAL A 173 -14.76 -7.08 -3.02
C VAL A 173 -14.29 -8.06 -1.94
N VAL A 174 -13.06 -7.92 -1.50
CA VAL A 174 -12.54 -8.58 -0.30
C VAL A 174 -12.65 -7.62 0.88
N ILE A 175 -13.22 -8.10 1.99
CA ILE A 175 -13.31 -7.36 3.25
C ILE A 175 -12.28 -7.96 4.20
N ASN A 176 -11.29 -7.16 4.62
CA ASN A 176 -10.36 -7.51 5.68
C ASN A 176 -10.80 -6.80 6.96
N LEU A 177 -11.09 -7.58 8.00
CA LEU A 177 -11.64 -7.09 9.27
C LEU A 177 -10.57 -6.68 10.28
N GLY A 178 -9.32 -6.61 9.86
CA GLY A 178 -8.20 -6.22 10.71
C GLY A 178 -7.23 -7.35 10.96
N ASP A 179 -6.22 -7.08 11.76
CA ASP A 179 -5.05 -7.93 11.96
C ASP A 179 -4.38 -8.28 10.64
N TYR A 180 -4.24 -7.26 9.80
CA TYR A 180 -3.52 -7.40 8.53
C TYR A 180 -2.01 -7.62 8.76
N ILE A 181 -1.47 -7.05 9.84
CA ILE A 181 -0.13 -7.29 10.38
C ILE A 181 -0.22 -7.62 11.86
N TYR A 182 0.88 -8.11 12.43
CA TYR A 182 1.04 -8.33 13.87
C TYR A 182 2.30 -7.61 14.34
N GLU A 183 2.23 -6.96 15.49
CA GLU A 183 3.29 -6.15 16.06
C GLU A 183 4.42 -6.95 16.71
N TYR A 184 4.15 -8.19 17.12
CA TYR A 184 5.10 -9.02 17.86
C TYR A 184 6.42 -9.25 17.11
N GLY A 185 7.49 -9.39 17.88
CA GLY A 185 8.79 -9.84 17.38
C GLY A 185 8.92 -11.37 17.32
N MET A 186 10.05 -11.85 16.83
CA MET A 186 10.41 -13.26 16.89
C MET A 186 10.52 -13.73 18.34
N GLY A 187 9.92 -14.88 18.63
CA GLY A 187 9.76 -15.40 20.00
C GLY A 187 8.48 -14.92 20.69
N GLY A 188 7.71 -14.03 20.04
CA GLY A 188 6.37 -13.64 20.48
C GLY A 188 5.27 -14.55 19.93
N TYR A 189 4.05 -14.03 19.87
CA TYR A 189 2.85 -14.77 19.51
C TYR A 189 2.97 -15.51 18.16
N ALA A 190 2.75 -16.84 18.21
CA ALA A 190 2.65 -17.74 17.06
C ALA A 190 3.87 -17.71 16.11
N THR A 191 5.09 -17.62 16.66
CA THR A 191 6.34 -17.66 15.90
C THR A 191 7.11 -18.98 16.02
N GLU A 192 6.58 -19.97 16.73
CA GLU A 192 7.26 -21.22 17.10
C GLU A 192 7.72 -22.00 15.86
N GLU A 193 6.89 -22.06 14.83
CA GLU A 193 7.15 -22.79 13.59
C GLU A 193 7.74 -21.92 12.46
N ALA A 194 7.95 -20.63 12.71
CA ALA A 194 8.34 -19.66 11.67
C ALA A 194 9.63 -20.05 10.95
N VAL A 195 10.64 -20.55 11.69
CA VAL A 195 11.93 -20.98 11.12
C VAL A 195 11.74 -22.20 10.23
N ALA A 196 11.00 -23.19 10.70
CA ALA A 196 10.74 -24.43 9.95
C ALA A 196 9.97 -24.17 8.65
N MET A 197 9.07 -23.17 8.66
CA MET A 197 8.29 -22.79 7.51
C MET A 197 8.99 -21.76 6.59
N GLY A 198 10.16 -21.22 6.98
CA GLY A 198 10.79 -20.13 6.26
C GLY A 198 9.97 -18.83 6.28
N ARG A 199 9.24 -18.59 7.37
CA ARG A 199 8.36 -17.42 7.56
C ARG A 199 8.85 -16.53 8.71
N THR A 200 10.16 -16.41 8.88
CA THR A 200 10.76 -15.53 9.88
C THR A 200 10.52 -14.06 9.53
N LEU A 201 10.45 -13.22 10.55
CA LEU A 201 10.55 -11.77 10.38
C LEU A 201 11.93 -11.40 9.84
N ALA A 202 12.03 -10.26 9.16
CA ALA A 202 13.30 -9.76 8.63
C ALA A 202 14.25 -9.41 9.80
N ASP A 203 15.56 -9.66 9.64
CA ASP A 203 16.56 -9.46 10.69
C ASP A 203 16.60 -8.03 11.24
N ASP A 204 16.29 -7.05 10.39
CA ASP A 204 16.23 -5.63 10.76
C ASP A 204 14.83 -5.17 11.22
N ASN A 205 13.90 -6.11 11.40
CA ASN A 205 12.53 -5.90 11.90
C ASN A 205 12.00 -7.13 12.67
N ASN A 206 12.86 -7.83 13.37
CA ASN A 206 12.54 -9.07 14.10
C ASN A 206 12.14 -8.83 15.56
N ALA A 207 12.18 -7.60 16.05
CA ALA A 207 11.65 -7.17 17.34
C ALA A 207 10.19 -6.74 17.24
N GLU A 208 9.58 -6.44 18.37
CA GLU A 208 8.28 -5.78 18.40
C GLU A 208 8.35 -4.41 17.72
N ILE A 209 7.31 -4.07 16.96
CA ILE A 209 7.27 -2.82 16.20
C ILE A 209 6.66 -1.68 17.02
N ILE A 210 7.39 -0.54 17.07
CA ILE A 210 7.00 0.62 17.88
C ILE A 210 7.06 1.91 17.04
N ARG A 211 8.03 1.99 16.13
CA ARG A 211 8.31 3.21 15.36
C ARG A 211 7.77 3.11 13.94
N LEU A 212 7.59 4.26 13.31
CA LEU A 212 7.10 4.34 11.92
C LEU A 212 7.86 3.42 10.95
N ASP A 213 9.19 3.39 11.04
CA ASP A 213 10.00 2.51 10.16
C ASP A 213 9.74 1.03 10.43
N ASP A 214 9.47 0.66 11.68
CA ASP A 214 9.16 -0.73 12.05
C ASP A 214 7.83 -1.16 11.44
N TYR A 215 6.79 -0.33 11.55
CA TYR A 215 5.49 -0.59 10.91
C TYR A 215 5.61 -0.68 9.39
N ARG A 216 6.34 0.24 8.75
CA ARG A 216 6.57 0.22 7.30
C ARG A 216 7.26 -1.06 6.84
N LYS A 217 8.30 -1.50 7.56
CA LYS A 217 9.01 -2.75 7.27
C LYS A 217 8.11 -3.97 7.47
N ARG A 218 7.30 -4.00 8.53
CA ARG A 218 6.37 -5.08 8.80
C ARG A 218 5.31 -5.18 7.71
N TYR A 219 4.67 -4.09 7.31
CA TYR A 219 3.75 -4.08 6.17
C TYR A 219 4.45 -4.50 4.88
N ALA A 220 5.68 -4.04 4.63
CA ALA A 220 6.44 -4.43 3.46
C ALA A 220 6.71 -5.94 3.42
N LEU A 221 7.09 -6.56 4.54
CA LEU A 221 7.30 -8.01 4.64
C LEU A 221 6.02 -8.78 4.29
N TYR A 222 4.88 -8.44 4.90
CA TYR A 222 3.61 -9.10 4.61
C TYR A 222 3.23 -8.98 3.13
N ARG A 223 3.48 -7.80 2.54
CA ARG A 223 3.22 -7.55 1.12
C ARG A 223 4.18 -8.26 0.15
N LEU A 224 5.23 -8.92 0.64
CA LEU A 224 6.06 -9.82 -0.18
C LEU A 224 5.43 -11.21 -0.37
N ASP A 225 4.43 -11.58 0.43
CA ASP A 225 3.73 -12.85 0.28
C ASP A 225 2.99 -12.90 -1.07
N GLN A 226 3.31 -13.92 -1.88
CA GLN A 226 2.81 -14.04 -3.25
C GLN A 226 1.30 -14.32 -3.31
N ASP A 227 0.78 -15.11 -2.36
CA ASP A 227 -0.64 -15.44 -2.31
C ASP A 227 -1.48 -14.23 -1.91
N LEU A 228 -0.96 -13.40 -0.99
CA LEU A 228 -1.56 -12.11 -0.63
C LEU A 228 -1.50 -11.11 -1.80
N GLN A 229 -0.37 -11.06 -2.51
CA GLN A 229 -0.25 -10.19 -3.70
C GLN A 229 -1.28 -10.54 -4.79
N VAL A 230 -1.48 -11.84 -5.06
CA VAL A 230 -2.44 -12.28 -6.08
C VAL A 230 -3.88 -11.90 -5.71
N ALA A 231 -4.26 -12.00 -4.43
CA ALA A 231 -5.57 -11.53 -3.99
C ALA A 231 -5.76 -10.02 -4.21
N HIS A 232 -4.78 -9.21 -3.81
CA HIS A 232 -4.80 -7.76 -4.05
C HIS A 232 -4.74 -7.37 -5.53
N GLN A 233 -4.01 -8.15 -6.33
CA GLN A 233 -3.94 -7.95 -7.78
C GLN A 233 -5.30 -8.16 -8.44
N ARG A 234 -6.10 -9.10 -7.92
CA ARG A 234 -7.34 -9.57 -8.54
C ARG A 234 -8.58 -8.80 -8.09
N HIS A 235 -8.64 -8.38 -6.83
CA HIS A 235 -9.84 -7.81 -6.24
C HIS A 235 -9.58 -6.49 -5.52
N PRO A 236 -10.53 -5.56 -5.51
CA PRO A 236 -10.48 -4.42 -4.60
C PRO A 236 -10.72 -4.87 -3.15
N PHE A 237 -10.02 -4.25 -2.21
CA PHE A 237 -10.15 -4.52 -0.78
C PHE A 237 -10.82 -3.35 -0.06
N ILE A 238 -11.65 -3.68 0.94
CA ILE A 238 -12.05 -2.78 2.01
C ILE A 238 -11.39 -3.30 3.27
N VAL A 239 -10.51 -2.51 3.86
CA VAL A 239 -9.73 -2.89 5.03
C VAL A 239 -10.12 -2.01 6.20
N VAL A 240 -10.41 -2.62 7.34
CA VAL A 240 -10.50 -1.94 8.63
C VAL A 240 -9.35 -2.39 9.52
N TRP A 241 -9.01 -1.62 10.51
CA TRP A 241 -8.08 -2.02 11.55
C TRP A 241 -8.81 -2.77 12.66
N ASP A 242 -8.14 -3.77 13.25
CA ASP A 242 -8.38 -4.24 14.60
C ASP A 242 -7.26 -3.70 15.49
N ASP A 243 -6.81 -4.42 16.46
CA ASP A 243 -5.82 -3.94 17.42
C ASP A 243 -4.37 -4.16 16.97
N HIS A 244 -4.05 -5.28 16.33
CA HIS A 244 -2.69 -5.65 15.95
C HIS A 244 -2.05 -4.75 14.86
N GLU A 245 -2.83 -3.93 14.16
CA GLU A 245 -2.26 -2.87 13.32
C GLU A 245 -1.56 -1.80 14.16
N LEU A 246 -1.79 -1.79 15.47
CA LEU A 246 -1.09 -0.96 16.46
C LEU A 246 -0.38 -1.83 17.51
N ALA A 247 -1.12 -2.47 18.40
CA ALA A 247 -0.65 -3.41 19.41
C ALA A 247 -1.83 -4.16 20.03
N ASN A 248 -1.59 -5.38 20.51
CA ASN A 248 -2.61 -6.25 21.13
C ASN A 248 -3.46 -5.51 22.16
N ASP A 249 -4.78 -5.75 22.08
CA ASP A 249 -5.78 -5.17 22.98
C ASP A 249 -5.67 -3.65 23.11
N THR A 250 -5.55 -2.96 21.98
CA THR A 250 -5.48 -1.49 21.92
C THR A 250 -6.81 -0.84 22.31
N TRP A 251 -6.74 0.15 23.20
CA TRP A 251 -7.84 1.09 23.49
C TRP A 251 -7.43 2.53 23.20
N LYS A 252 -8.28 3.46 23.58
CA LYS A 252 -8.08 4.90 23.26
C LYS A 252 -6.71 5.43 23.72
N ASP A 253 -6.29 5.08 24.95
CA ASP A 253 -5.18 5.72 25.64
C ASP A 253 -4.05 4.72 26.01
N GLY A 254 -4.07 3.51 25.47
CA GLY A 254 -3.07 2.45 25.73
C GLY A 254 -3.34 1.17 24.96
N ALA A 255 -2.54 0.15 25.21
CA ALA A 255 -2.70 -1.21 24.72
C ALA A 255 -2.21 -2.19 25.80
N GLU A 256 -2.68 -3.43 25.76
CA GLU A 256 -2.13 -4.48 26.64
C GLU A 256 -0.66 -4.71 26.31
N ASN A 257 -0.34 -4.80 25.02
CA ASN A 257 1.03 -4.95 24.53
C ASN A 257 1.68 -3.58 24.26
N HIS A 258 1.72 -2.72 25.30
CA HIS A 258 2.50 -1.48 25.30
C HIS A 258 2.97 -1.12 26.70
N GLN A 259 4.29 -1.05 26.90
CA GLN A 259 4.94 -0.76 28.17
C GLN A 259 5.62 0.61 28.11
N PRO A 260 4.98 1.70 28.60
CA PRO A 260 5.49 3.07 28.47
C PRO A 260 6.90 3.27 29.04
N ASP A 261 7.29 2.52 30.06
CA ASP A 261 8.62 2.63 30.70
C ASP A 261 9.77 2.22 29.77
N THR A 262 9.51 1.36 28.78
CA THR A 262 10.53 0.84 27.85
C THR A 262 10.27 1.18 26.39
N GLU A 263 9.03 1.47 26.01
CA GLU A 263 8.59 1.67 24.65
C GLU A 263 8.22 3.13 24.34
N GLY A 264 8.16 3.98 25.38
CA GLY A 264 7.85 5.39 25.23
C GLY A 264 6.36 5.72 25.28
N ASP A 265 5.99 6.88 24.81
CA ASP A 265 4.61 7.36 24.85
C ASP A 265 3.72 6.58 23.87
N PHE A 266 2.58 6.08 24.36
CA PHE A 266 1.61 5.36 23.55
C PHE A 266 1.07 6.19 22.37
N LEU A 267 0.90 7.50 22.55
CA LEU A 267 0.44 8.37 21.48
C LEU A 267 1.46 8.44 20.33
N GLU A 268 2.77 8.44 20.65
CA GLU A 268 3.82 8.41 19.63
C GLU A 268 3.77 7.10 18.84
N ARG A 269 3.62 5.94 19.51
CA ARG A 269 3.43 4.65 18.85
C ARG A 269 2.17 4.64 17.98
N LYS A 270 1.07 5.16 18.48
CA LYS A 270 -0.20 5.27 17.75
C LYS A 270 -0.07 6.14 16.50
N LEU A 271 0.64 7.25 16.58
CA LEU A 271 0.91 8.10 15.42
C LEU A 271 1.88 7.45 14.43
N ALA A 272 2.79 6.61 14.89
CA ALA A 272 3.70 5.84 14.04
C ALA A 272 2.97 4.76 13.24
N ALA A 273 1.94 4.12 13.82
CA ALA A 273 1.13 3.10 13.16
C ALA A 273 0.14 3.69 12.13
N LEU A 274 -0.36 4.93 12.36
CA LEU A 274 -1.30 5.65 11.48
C LEU A 274 -0.63 6.22 10.22
#